data_126312344351ba45136bbeac211bd0d6
#
_entry.id   126312344351ba45136bbeac211bd0d6
#
_cell.length_a   1.000
_cell.length_b   1.000
_cell.length_c   1.000
_cell.angle_alpha   90.00
_cell.angle_beta   90.00
_cell.angle_gamma   90.00
#
_symmetry.space_group_name_H-M   'P 1'
#
loop_
_entity.id
_entity.type
_entity.pdbx_description
1 polymer ?
#
loop_
_entity_poly.entity_id
_entity_poly.type
_entity_poly.pdbx_seq_one_letter_code
_entity_poly.pdbx_strand_id
1 'polypeptide(L)'
;TSWESGISNYWGNRLFQRALKSATFRQELDDAIQDLKGKLNPDYLSQEVAKYQETVKPYVTKEPDSTHLGLTPSQYDEVAAAIPKEIESNYQDYLDSLKKPMPFFIGIPEKDENGKLKVRWDAAYDLNGQKITYKVEVAKDFEFKEIIHTEEGITLSETVLDMPEKGHYFARVTATNEAGETRHAFDYYVTEAGKHFGVKSFFIQSDGKISEDVYEE
;
A
#
# COMPACT_ATOMS: atom_id res chain seq x y z
N THR A 1 3.35 -2.74 8.93
CA THR A 1 1.95 -2.59 8.48
C THR A 1 1.92 -2.51 6.97
N SER A 2 1.04 -3.25 6.38
CA SER A 2 0.82 -3.23 4.95
C SER A 2 0.28 -1.86 4.51
N TRP A 3 0.75 -1.33 3.35
CA TRP A 3 0.14 -0.21 2.67
C TRP A 3 -1.26 -0.57 2.13
N GLU A 4 -1.59 -1.86 2.07
CA GLU A 4 -2.89 -2.40 1.67
C GLU A 4 -3.84 -2.44 2.87
N SER A 5 -4.34 -1.29 3.29
CA SER A 5 -5.35 -1.20 4.35
C SER A 5 -6.64 -0.56 3.86
N GLY A 6 -7.75 -0.86 4.52
CA GLY A 6 -9.06 -0.32 4.18
C GLY A 6 -9.45 -0.65 2.74
N ILE A 7 -10.01 0.33 2.02
CA ILE A 7 -10.46 0.13 0.64
C ILE A 7 -9.33 -0.01 -0.38
N SER A 8 -8.08 0.28 -0.01
CA SER A 8 -6.95 0.12 -0.92
C SER A 8 -6.78 -1.32 -1.39
N ASN A 9 -7.12 -2.32 -0.57
CA ASN A 9 -7.11 -3.74 -0.92
C ASN A 9 -7.98 -4.08 -2.14
N TYR A 10 -9.03 -3.31 -2.39
CA TYR A 10 -9.96 -3.53 -3.50
C TYR A 10 -9.64 -2.69 -4.73
N TRP A 11 -8.74 -1.70 -4.61
CA TRP A 11 -8.46 -0.75 -5.68
C TRP A 11 -7.77 -1.37 -6.90
N GLY A 12 -7.08 -2.48 -6.75
CA GLY A 12 -6.48 -3.24 -7.85
C GLY A 12 -7.50 -3.85 -8.84
N ASN A 13 -8.77 -3.96 -8.47
CA ASN A 13 -9.83 -4.50 -9.32
C ASN A 13 -10.66 -3.37 -9.96
N ARG A 14 -10.74 -3.35 -11.29
CA ARG A 14 -11.47 -2.30 -12.05
C ARG A 14 -12.95 -2.19 -11.72
N LEU A 15 -13.61 -3.30 -11.38
CA LEU A 15 -15.02 -3.28 -10.97
C LEU A 15 -15.18 -2.54 -9.65
N PHE A 16 -14.34 -2.87 -8.66
CA PHE A 16 -14.36 -2.20 -7.36
C PHE A 16 -13.94 -0.73 -7.47
N GLN A 17 -12.94 -0.40 -8.29
CA GLN A 17 -12.58 1.01 -8.54
C GLN A 17 -13.79 1.83 -9.03
N ARG A 18 -14.55 1.28 -10.00
CA ARG A 18 -15.73 1.97 -10.53
C ARG A 18 -16.84 2.09 -9.50
N ALA A 19 -17.10 1.03 -8.75
CA ALA A 19 -18.10 1.02 -7.68
C ALA A 19 -17.74 2.03 -6.59
N LEU A 20 -16.50 2.00 -6.09
CA LEU A 20 -16.02 2.90 -5.05
C LEU A 20 -15.99 4.38 -5.46
N LYS A 21 -15.92 4.70 -6.75
CA LYS A 21 -16.09 6.08 -7.24
C LYS A 21 -17.52 6.63 -7.09
N SER A 22 -18.52 5.76 -6.99
CA SER A 22 -19.91 6.16 -6.72
C SER A 22 -20.12 6.48 -5.23
N ALA A 23 -20.57 7.68 -4.92
CA ALA A 23 -20.90 8.07 -3.55
C ALA A 23 -22.05 7.21 -2.98
N THR A 24 -23.05 6.89 -3.81
CA THR A 24 -24.16 6.02 -3.42
C THR A 24 -23.67 4.63 -3.04
N PHE A 25 -22.77 4.03 -3.84
CA PHE A 25 -22.19 2.73 -3.51
C PHE A 25 -21.39 2.77 -2.21
N ARG A 26 -20.61 3.84 -1.97
CA ARG A 26 -19.87 3.98 -0.70
C ARG A 26 -20.80 4.07 0.50
N GLN A 27 -21.94 4.76 0.35
CA GLN A 27 -22.95 4.82 1.42
C GLN A 27 -23.57 3.44 1.69
N GLU A 28 -23.98 2.72 0.64
CA GLU A 28 -24.51 1.35 0.76
C GLU A 28 -23.48 0.40 1.40
N LEU A 29 -22.19 0.56 1.06
CA LEU A 29 -21.11 -0.21 1.65
C LEU A 29 -20.95 0.11 3.14
N ASP A 30 -20.98 1.39 3.51
CA ASP A 30 -20.90 1.79 4.93
C ASP A 30 -22.09 1.28 5.73
N ASP A 31 -23.30 1.40 5.21
CA ASP A 31 -24.52 0.86 5.83
C ASP A 31 -24.41 -0.67 6.06
N ALA A 32 -23.88 -1.40 5.08
CA ALA A 32 -23.64 -2.84 5.21
C ALA A 32 -22.57 -3.17 6.27
N ILE A 33 -21.50 -2.36 6.35
CA ILE A 33 -20.46 -2.51 7.37
C ILE A 33 -21.05 -2.24 8.77
N GLN A 34 -21.89 -1.21 8.92
CA GLN A 34 -22.54 -0.90 10.21
C GLN A 34 -23.48 -2.04 10.65
N ASP A 35 -24.28 -2.59 9.73
CA ASP A 35 -25.14 -3.75 10.02
C ASP A 35 -24.29 -4.96 10.47
N LEU A 36 -23.19 -5.23 9.78
CA LEU A 36 -22.26 -6.31 10.13
C LEU A 36 -21.61 -6.08 11.51
N LYS A 37 -21.13 -4.87 11.80
CA LYS A 37 -20.59 -4.50 13.13
C LYS A 37 -21.60 -4.71 14.25
N GLY A 38 -22.86 -4.38 14.01
CA GLY A 38 -23.94 -4.63 14.98
C GLY A 38 -24.11 -6.11 15.31
N LYS A 39 -23.99 -6.98 14.29
CA LYS A 39 -24.10 -8.45 14.43
C LYS A 39 -22.85 -9.09 15.04
N LEU A 40 -21.67 -8.61 14.62
CA LEU A 40 -20.37 -9.09 15.08
C LEU A 40 -19.80 -8.17 16.17
N ASN A 41 -20.62 -7.84 17.17
CA ASN A 41 -20.17 -7.02 18.29
C ASN A 41 -19.13 -7.76 19.17
N PRO A 42 -18.31 -7.04 19.97
CA PRO A 42 -17.23 -7.65 20.74
C PRO A 42 -17.67 -8.75 21.70
N ASP A 43 -18.87 -8.63 22.31
CA ASP A 43 -19.38 -9.65 23.23
C ASP A 43 -19.72 -10.97 22.50
N TYR A 44 -20.40 -10.87 21.36
CA TYR A 44 -20.70 -12.02 20.52
C TYR A 44 -19.41 -12.68 20.02
N LEU A 45 -18.46 -11.89 19.52
CA LEU A 45 -17.19 -12.41 19.03
C LEU A 45 -16.36 -13.08 20.13
N SER A 46 -16.32 -12.50 21.32
CA SER A 46 -15.62 -13.11 22.45
C SER A 46 -16.17 -14.47 22.80
N GLN A 47 -17.51 -14.64 22.77
CA GLN A 47 -18.15 -15.93 23.01
C GLN A 47 -17.85 -16.95 21.91
N GLU A 48 -17.93 -16.53 20.64
CA GLU A 48 -17.64 -17.43 19.52
C GLU A 48 -16.17 -17.82 19.49
N VAL A 49 -15.23 -16.89 19.70
CA VAL A 49 -13.79 -17.20 19.81
C VAL A 49 -13.53 -18.19 20.93
N ALA A 50 -14.16 -18.01 22.11
CA ALA A 50 -14.00 -18.96 23.23
C ALA A 50 -14.44 -20.36 22.86
N LYS A 51 -15.59 -20.53 22.19
CA LYS A 51 -16.06 -21.85 21.70
C LYS A 51 -15.06 -22.51 20.74
N TYR A 52 -14.54 -21.72 19.77
CA TYR A 52 -13.56 -22.24 18.82
C TYR A 52 -12.23 -22.57 19.50
N GLN A 53 -11.78 -21.76 20.47
CA GLN A 53 -10.58 -22.06 21.24
C GLN A 53 -10.73 -23.36 22.02
N GLU A 54 -11.87 -23.60 22.69
CA GLU A 54 -12.13 -24.85 23.41
C GLU A 54 -11.99 -26.07 22.50
N THR A 55 -12.47 -25.98 21.25
CA THR A 55 -12.44 -27.07 20.28
C THR A 55 -11.09 -27.21 19.59
N VAL A 56 -10.47 -26.12 19.16
CA VAL A 56 -9.31 -26.14 18.23
C VAL A 56 -7.98 -26.13 18.98
N LYS A 57 -7.85 -25.35 20.06
CA LYS A 57 -6.59 -25.18 20.79
C LYS A 57 -5.94 -26.49 21.23
N PRO A 58 -6.68 -27.52 21.76
CA PRO A 58 -6.08 -28.79 22.17
C PRO A 58 -5.35 -29.52 21.04
N TYR A 59 -5.71 -29.27 19.79
CA TYR A 59 -5.07 -29.89 18.63
C TYR A 59 -3.89 -29.03 18.14
N VAL A 60 -4.12 -27.77 17.81
CA VAL A 60 -3.10 -26.90 17.18
C VAL A 60 -1.91 -26.57 18.09
N THR A 61 -2.05 -26.73 19.41
CA THR A 61 -0.97 -26.51 20.38
C THR A 61 -0.22 -27.76 20.78
N LYS A 62 -0.52 -28.94 20.18
CA LYS A 62 0.14 -30.19 20.40
C LYS A 62 0.71 -30.78 19.11
N GLU A 63 1.71 -31.64 19.23
CA GLU A 63 2.24 -32.41 18.10
C GLU A 63 1.15 -33.33 17.48
N PRO A 64 1.14 -33.46 16.14
CA PRO A 64 2.11 -32.88 15.17
C PRO A 64 1.78 -31.44 14.74
N ASP A 65 0.59 -30.93 15.05
CA ASP A 65 0.06 -29.67 14.48
C ASP A 65 0.81 -28.43 15.02
N SER A 66 1.30 -28.49 16.27
CA SER A 66 2.06 -27.39 16.88
C SER A 66 3.32 -27.01 16.09
N THR A 67 3.95 -27.96 15.41
CA THR A 67 5.12 -27.70 14.54
C THR A 67 4.78 -26.75 13.39
N HIS A 68 3.52 -26.75 12.92
CA HIS A 68 3.06 -25.95 11.79
C HIS A 68 2.38 -24.65 12.22
N LEU A 69 2.01 -24.51 13.49
CA LEU A 69 1.32 -23.32 14.00
C LEU A 69 2.19 -22.04 13.94
N GLY A 70 3.50 -22.18 14.15
CA GLY A 70 4.43 -21.04 14.19
C GLY A 70 4.23 -20.08 15.38
N LEU A 71 3.38 -20.45 16.35
CA LEU A 71 3.07 -19.69 17.56
C LEU A 71 3.21 -20.58 18.78
N THR A 72 3.66 -20.01 19.89
CA THR A 72 3.54 -20.66 21.20
C THR A 72 2.07 -20.69 21.66
N PRO A 73 1.67 -21.58 22.59
CA PRO A 73 0.32 -21.58 23.14
C PRO A 73 -0.12 -20.23 23.74
N SER A 74 0.79 -19.47 24.35
CA SER A 74 0.51 -18.14 24.89
C SER A 74 0.25 -17.13 23.77
N GLN A 75 1.07 -17.13 22.72
CA GLN A 75 0.86 -16.26 21.55
C GLN A 75 -0.45 -16.59 20.83
N TYR A 76 -0.83 -17.86 20.76
CA TYR A 76 -2.14 -18.26 20.22
C TYR A 76 -3.29 -17.65 21.04
N ASP A 77 -3.22 -17.68 22.37
CA ASP A 77 -4.23 -17.07 23.23
C ASP A 77 -4.30 -15.54 23.06
N GLU A 78 -3.15 -14.88 22.95
CA GLU A 78 -3.06 -13.44 22.73
C GLU A 78 -3.70 -13.04 21.39
N VAL A 79 -3.39 -13.76 20.31
CA VAL A 79 -3.99 -13.52 18.99
C VAL A 79 -5.50 -13.75 19.04
N ALA A 80 -5.96 -14.83 19.65
CA ALA A 80 -7.39 -15.12 19.77
C ALA A 80 -8.13 -14.04 20.60
N ALA A 81 -7.53 -13.56 21.67
CA ALA A 81 -8.10 -12.48 22.51
C ALA A 81 -8.14 -11.12 21.79
N ALA A 82 -7.33 -10.91 20.75
CA ALA A 82 -7.34 -9.67 19.95
C ALA A 82 -8.50 -9.62 18.94
N ILE A 83 -8.97 -10.77 18.43
CA ILE A 83 -9.99 -10.86 17.37
C ILE A 83 -11.23 -9.99 17.62
N PRO A 84 -11.84 -9.92 18.82
CA PRO A 84 -13.01 -9.07 19.07
C PRO A 84 -12.80 -7.57 18.84
N LYS A 85 -11.54 -7.10 18.87
CA LYS A 85 -11.17 -5.70 18.67
C LYS A 85 -10.84 -5.36 17.22
N GLU A 86 -10.54 -6.37 16.40
CA GLU A 86 -10.11 -6.19 15.00
C GLU A 86 -11.20 -5.53 14.13
N ILE A 87 -12.47 -5.79 14.41
CA ILE A 87 -13.58 -5.19 13.64
C ILE A 87 -13.60 -3.67 13.78
N GLU A 88 -13.39 -3.15 15.00
CA GLU A 88 -13.36 -1.70 15.19
C GLU A 88 -12.10 -1.09 14.57
N SER A 89 -10.94 -1.74 14.73
CA SER A 89 -9.69 -1.32 14.12
C SER A 89 -9.79 -1.30 12.59
N ASN A 90 -10.30 -2.37 11.98
CA ASN A 90 -10.49 -2.47 10.54
C ASN A 90 -11.50 -1.44 10.00
N TYR A 91 -12.55 -1.14 10.77
CA TYR A 91 -13.49 -0.09 10.39
C TYR A 91 -12.83 1.30 10.42
N GLN A 92 -11.99 1.57 11.42
CA GLN A 92 -11.24 2.82 11.46
C GLN A 92 -10.26 2.93 10.28
N ASP A 93 -9.55 1.84 9.94
CA ASP A 93 -8.69 1.78 8.76
C ASP A 93 -9.48 2.04 7.46
N TYR A 94 -10.70 1.50 7.36
CA TYR A 94 -11.59 1.79 6.24
C TYR A 94 -11.92 3.29 6.16
N LEU A 95 -12.36 3.91 7.24
CA LEU A 95 -12.69 5.34 7.28
C LEU A 95 -11.47 6.22 6.93
N ASP A 96 -10.31 5.89 7.45
CA ASP A 96 -9.08 6.64 7.19
C ASP A 96 -8.59 6.46 5.75
N SER A 97 -8.82 5.29 5.16
CA SER A 97 -8.49 5.04 3.77
C SER A 97 -9.33 5.86 2.77
N LEU A 98 -10.58 6.23 3.15
CA LEU A 98 -11.45 7.08 2.32
C LEU A 98 -10.97 8.54 2.23
N LYS A 99 -10.16 8.99 3.17
CA LYS A 99 -9.64 10.37 3.23
C LYS A 99 -8.42 10.58 2.34
N LYS A 100 -7.69 9.51 2.04
CA LYS A 100 -6.39 9.56 1.34
C LYS A 100 -6.55 9.43 -0.17
N PRO A 101 -5.60 9.98 -0.95
CA PRO A 101 -5.52 9.65 -2.37
C PRO A 101 -5.53 8.13 -2.60
N MET A 102 -6.24 7.66 -3.63
CA MET A 102 -6.32 6.24 -3.95
C MET A 102 -4.98 5.71 -4.51
N PRO A 103 -4.73 4.39 -4.39
CA PRO A 103 -3.51 3.77 -4.89
C PRO A 103 -3.20 4.09 -6.35
N PHE A 104 -1.94 4.29 -6.64
CA PHE A 104 -1.38 4.52 -7.96
C PHE A 104 0.02 3.92 -8.04
N PHE A 105 0.55 3.75 -9.26
CA PHE A 105 1.85 3.13 -9.50
C PHE A 105 2.75 4.05 -10.33
N ILE A 106 4.06 3.88 -10.15
CA ILE A 106 5.10 4.55 -10.95
C ILE A 106 5.40 3.64 -12.14
N GLY A 107 5.34 4.20 -13.35
CA GLY A 107 5.83 3.52 -14.56
C GLY A 107 7.34 3.35 -14.54
N ILE A 108 7.85 2.48 -15.40
CA ILE A 108 9.30 2.42 -15.64
C ILE A 108 9.72 3.78 -16.21
N PRO A 109 10.72 4.46 -15.60
CA PRO A 109 11.24 5.70 -16.16
C PRO A 109 11.78 5.49 -17.58
N GLU A 110 11.71 6.54 -18.38
CA GLU A 110 12.14 6.48 -19.78
C GLU A 110 13.05 7.66 -20.13
N LYS A 111 13.84 7.51 -21.19
CA LYS A 111 14.60 8.61 -21.76
C LYS A 111 13.69 9.39 -22.70
N ASP A 112 13.57 10.70 -22.51
CA ASP A 112 12.82 11.56 -23.41
C ASP A 112 13.59 11.88 -24.70
N GLU A 113 12.96 12.60 -25.62
CA GLU A 113 13.54 13.02 -26.91
C GLU A 113 14.77 13.98 -26.77
N ASN A 114 14.88 14.64 -25.61
CA ASN A 114 15.98 15.55 -25.28
C ASN A 114 17.11 14.83 -24.51
N GLY A 115 16.99 13.52 -24.28
CA GLY A 115 17.98 12.73 -23.55
C GLY A 115 17.86 12.83 -22.04
N LYS A 116 16.78 13.40 -21.51
CA LYS A 116 16.53 13.53 -20.08
C LYS A 116 15.79 12.33 -19.51
N LEU A 117 15.86 12.13 -18.20
CA LEU A 117 15.10 11.11 -17.49
C LEU A 117 13.67 11.62 -17.25
N LYS A 118 12.69 10.89 -17.78
CA LYS A 118 11.27 11.15 -17.57
C LYS A 118 10.68 10.09 -16.64
N VAL A 119 10.11 10.55 -15.53
CA VAL A 119 9.41 9.70 -14.58
C VAL A 119 7.91 9.98 -14.71
N ARG A 120 7.12 8.92 -14.89
CA ARG A 120 5.65 8.97 -15.01
C ARG A 120 5.00 8.07 -13.98
N TRP A 121 3.78 8.43 -13.59
CA TRP A 121 2.95 7.63 -12.70
C TRP A 121 1.48 7.72 -13.07
N ASP A 122 0.68 6.80 -12.56
CA ASP A 122 -0.78 6.89 -12.70
C ASP A 122 -1.31 8.08 -11.91
N ALA A 123 -2.27 8.80 -12.47
CA ALA A 123 -2.94 9.84 -11.74
C ALA A 123 -3.70 9.25 -10.54
N ALA A 124 -3.32 9.63 -9.33
CA ALA A 124 -4.05 9.27 -8.13
C ALA A 124 -5.47 9.85 -8.17
N TYR A 125 -6.41 9.17 -7.56
CA TYR A 125 -7.81 9.59 -7.50
C TYR A 125 -8.18 9.96 -6.06
N ASP A 126 -8.86 11.08 -5.86
CA ASP A 126 -9.44 11.44 -4.56
C ASP A 126 -10.95 11.16 -4.57
N LEU A 127 -11.44 10.39 -3.61
CA LEU A 127 -12.86 10.00 -3.53
C LEU A 127 -13.79 11.17 -3.16
N ASN A 128 -13.23 12.25 -2.61
CA ASN A 128 -13.94 13.47 -2.22
C ASN A 128 -13.81 14.58 -3.27
N GLY A 129 -13.15 14.27 -4.42
CA GLY A 129 -12.97 15.23 -5.53
C GLY A 129 -11.97 16.34 -5.27
N GLN A 130 -11.10 16.17 -4.25
CA GLN A 130 -10.06 17.14 -3.94
C GLN A 130 -8.95 17.11 -4.99
N LYS A 131 -8.31 18.24 -5.23
CA LYS A 131 -7.13 18.33 -6.09
C LYS A 131 -5.96 17.61 -5.44
N ILE A 132 -5.14 16.96 -6.28
CA ILE A 132 -3.95 16.25 -5.85
C ILE A 132 -2.72 16.96 -6.41
N THR A 133 -1.72 17.12 -5.57
CA THR A 133 -0.36 17.51 -5.96
C THR A 133 0.59 16.37 -5.64
N TYR A 134 1.72 16.34 -6.34
CA TYR A 134 2.72 15.29 -6.16
C TYR A 134 4.06 15.87 -5.73
N LYS A 135 4.76 15.09 -4.94
CA LYS A 135 6.20 15.22 -4.67
C LYS A 135 6.90 14.02 -5.30
N VAL A 136 7.97 14.26 -6.04
CA VAL A 136 8.83 13.22 -6.61
C VAL A 136 10.21 13.34 -6.01
N GLU A 137 10.78 12.20 -5.63
CA GLU A 137 12.16 12.08 -5.15
C GLU A 137 12.83 10.95 -5.93
N VAL A 138 14.06 11.20 -6.40
CA VAL A 138 14.92 10.19 -7.02
C VAL A 138 16.20 10.11 -6.20
N ALA A 139 16.61 8.89 -5.83
CA ALA A 139 17.75 8.64 -4.96
C ALA A 139 18.64 7.51 -5.50
N LYS A 140 19.88 7.41 -4.97
CA LYS A 140 20.81 6.31 -5.23
C LYS A 140 20.61 5.12 -4.30
N ASP A 141 19.76 5.25 -3.28
CA ASP A 141 19.44 4.21 -2.31
C ASP A 141 17.93 4.15 -2.03
N PHE A 142 17.43 2.98 -1.67
CA PHE A 142 16.01 2.74 -1.42
C PHE A 142 15.48 3.37 -0.12
N GLU A 143 16.37 3.82 0.77
CA GLU A 143 16.00 4.54 2.00
C GLU A 143 15.91 6.06 1.78
N PHE A 144 16.28 6.54 0.57
CA PHE A 144 16.28 7.95 0.18
C PHE A 144 17.20 8.82 1.05
N LYS A 145 18.36 8.31 1.41
CA LYS A 145 19.43 9.04 2.11
C LYS A 145 20.27 9.88 1.15
N GLU A 146 20.51 9.36 -0.06
CA GLU A 146 21.25 10.04 -1.15
C GLU A 146 20.30 10.50 -2.25
N ILE A 147 19.47 11.50 -1.95
CA ILE A 147 18.52 12.09 -2.92
C ILE A 147 19.29 12.92 -3.95
N ILE A 148 19.10 12.64 -5.24
CA ILE A 148 19.70 13.37 -6.36
C ILE A 148 18.72 14.34 -7.03
N HIS A 149 17.41 14.17 -6.82
CA HIS A 149 16.37 15.05 -7.34
C HIS A 149 15.18 15.07 -6.40
N THR A 150 14.63 16.27 -6.19
CA THR A 150 13.35 16.49 -5.50
C THR A 150 12.57 17.55 -6.23
N GLU A 151 11.30 17.29 -6.51
CA GLU A 151 10.36 18.28 -7.06
C GLU A 151 9.01 18.15 -6.32
N GLU A 152 8.41 19.26 -5.94
CA GLU A 152 7.16 19.33 -5.18
C GLU A 152 6.13 20.22 -5.88
N GLY A 153 4.85 20.04 -5.53
CA GLY A 153 3.76 20.84 -6.08
C GLY A 153 3.42 20.48 -7.54
N ILE A 154 3.83 19.33 -8.02
CA ILE A 154 3.57 18.87 -9.38
C ILE A 154 2.08 18.57 -9.50
N THR A 155 1.43 19.06 -10.55
CA THR A 155 0.00 18.83 -10.83
C THR A 155 -0.24 17.85 -11.98
N LEU A 156 0.81 17.53 -12.75
CA LEU A 156 0.81 16.52 -13.79
C LEU A 156 1.29 15.19 -13.23
N SER A 157 1.03 14.11 -13.93
CA SER A 157 1.49 12.75 -13.54
C SER A 157 2.83 12.41 -14.19
N GLU A 158 3.71 13.39 -14.33
CA GLU A 158 5.05 13.22 -14.85
C GLU A 158 6.00 14.34 -14.39
N THR A 159 7.29 14.03 -14.35
CA THR A 159 8.37 15.01 -14.22
C THR A 159 9.55 14.62 -15.11
N VAL A 160 10.41 15.60 -15.40
CA VAL A 160 11.61 15.42 -16.23
C VAL A 160 12.79 16.01 -15.49
N LEU A 161 13.85 15.24 -15.33
CA LEU A 161 15.11 15.65 -14.71
C LEU A 161 16.30 15.34 -15.61
N ASP A 162 17.46 15.90 -15.31
CA ASP A 162 18.67 15.59 -16.05
C ASP A 162 18.99 14.10 -15.90
N MET A 163 19.45 13.47 -17.01
CA MET A 163 19.80 12.06 -17.02
C MET A 163 20.94 11.80 -16.04
N PRO A 164 20.75 11.00 -15.00
CA PRO A 164 21.83 10.59 -14.12
C PRO A 164 22.83 9.68 -14.85
N GLU A 165 24.01 9.49 -14.26
CA GLU A 165 25.01 8.54 -14.74
C GLU A 165 24.49 7.09 -14.67
N LYS A 166 25.25 6.15 -15.31
CA LYS A 166 24.99 4.71 -15.17
C LYS A 166 24.92 4.33 -13.68
N GLY A 167 23.86 3.61 -13.30
CA GLY A 167 23.69 3.19 -11.90
C GLY A 167 22.32 2.61 -11.58
N HIS A 168 22.17 2.20 -10.33
CA HIS A 168 20.92 1.77 -9.74
C HIS A 168 20.27 2.94 -9.03
N TYR A 169 18.99 3.20 -9.29
CA TYR A 169 18.25 4.33 -8.77
C TYR A 169 16.88 3.92 -8.26
N PHE A 170 16.32 4.76 -7.43
CA PHE A 170 15.03 4.56 -6.77
C PHE A 170 14.20 5.83 -6.91
N ALA A 171 12.94 5.67 -7.30
CA ALA A 171 11.97 6.75 -7.36
C ALA A 171 10.88 6.56 -6.31
N ARG A 172 10.47 7.65 -5.69
CA ARG A 172 9.32 7.72 -4.79
C ARG A 172 8.42 8.86 -5.23
N VAL A 173 7.13 8.58 -5.35
CA VAL A 173 6.12 9.58 -5.64
C VAL A 173 5.12 9.61 -4.50
N THR A 174 4.88 10.78 -3.96
CA THR A 174 3.89 11.03 -2.91
C THR A 174 2.78 11.91 -3.45
N ALA A 175 1.55 11.41 -3.44
CA ALA A 175 0.34 12.19 -3.73
C ALA A 175 -0.17 12.83 -2.45
N THR A 176 -0.57 14.12 -2.52
CA THR A 176 -1.13 14.88 -1.40
C THR A 176 -2.40 15.57 -1.87
N ASN A 177 -3.52 15.41 -1.16
CA ASN A 177 -4.76 16.11 -1.46
C ASN A 177 -4.87 17.45 -0.72
N GLU A 178 -5.93 18.22 -0.97
CA GLU A 178 -6.14 19.56 -0.37
C GLU A 178 -6.33 19.52 1.16
N ALA A 179 -6.72 18.36 1.73
CA ALA A 179 -6.80 18.16 3.18
C ALA A 179 -5.44 17.86 3.82
N GLY A 180 -4.37 17.72 3.03
CA GLY A 180 -3.04 17.36 3.51
C GLY A 180 -2.84 15.86 3.72
N GLU A 181 -3.82 15.02 3.36
CA GLU A 181 -3.67 13.57 3.42
C GLU A 181 -2.76 13.07 2.31
N THR A 182 -1.88 12.15 2.64
CA THR A 182 -0.83 11.69 1.72
C THR A 182 -0.90 10.20 1.44
N ARG A 183 -0.40 9.80 0.27
CA ARG A 183 -0.15 8.42 -0.09
C ARG A 183 1.06 8.30 -1.01
N HIS A 184 1.97 7.39 -0.69
CA HIS A 184 3.04 6.98 -1.62
C HIS A 184 2.47 6.09 -2.72
N ALA A 185 3.15 6.03 -3.85
CA ALA A 185 2.87 5.04 -4.89
C ALA A 185 2.92 3.60 -4.32
N PHE A 186 2.23 2.66 -4.97
CA PHE A 186 2.09 1.28 -4.49
C PHE A 186 3.18 0.34 -5.02
N ASP A 187 4.22 0.90 -5.61
CA ASP A 187 5.42 0.16 -5.92
C ASP A 187 6.15 -0.27 -4.65
N TYR A 188 6.92 -1.32 -4.75
CA TYR A 188 7.79 -1.77 -3.66
C TYR A 188 9.09 -2.35 -4.18
N TYR A 189 10.15 -2.17 -3.41
CA TYR A 189 11.44 -2.78 -3.62
C TYR A 189 11.66 -3.92 -2.61
N VAL A 190 12.26 -5.03 -3.02
CA VAL A 190 12.48 -6.21 -2.17
C VAL A 190 13.96 -6.33 -1.84
N THR A 191 14.26 -6.48 -0.57
CA THR A 191 15.59 -6.84 -0.06
C THR A 191 15.50 -8.12 0.77
N GLU A 192 16.63 -8.65 1.24
CA GLU A 192 16.63 -9.76 2.19
C GLU A 192 15.87 -9.45 3.49
N ALA A 193 15.82 -8.19 3.90
CA ALA A 193 15.09 -7.74 5.08
C ALA A 193 13.57 -7.64 4.86
N GLY A 194 13.09 -7.70 3.61
CA GLY A 194 11.68 -7.63 3.27
C GLY A 194 11.33 -6.60 2.19
N LYS A 195 10.06 -6.19 2.17
CA LYS A 195 9.52 -5.23 1.20
C LYS A 195 9.62 -3.78 1.73
N HIS A 196 10.12 -2.90 0.88
CA HIS A 196 10.17 -1.44 1.11
C HIS A 196 9.13 -0.77 0.22
N PHE A 197 7.99 -0.39 0.81
CA PHE A 197 6.85 0.16 0.07
C PHE A 197 7.06 1.62 -0.34
N GLY A 198 6.41 2.02 -1.43
CA GLY A 198 6.49 3.37 -1.99
C GLY A 198 7.74 3.59 -2.85
N VAL A 199 8.45 2.54 -3.22
CA VAL A 199 9.75 2.61 -3.90
C VAL A 199 9.71 1.88 -5.23
N LYS A 200 9.99 2.59 -6.32
CA LYS A 200 10.24 2.04 -7.66
C LYS A 200 11.72 1.97 -7.93
N SER A 201 12.25 0.77 -8.13
CA SER A 201 13.64 0.53 -8.53
C SER A 201 13.79 0.59 -10.03
N PHE A 202 14.89 1.14 -10.54
CA PHE A 202 15.27 1.12 -11.95
C PHE A 202 16.78 1.27 -12.14
N PHE A 203 17.26 0.83 -13.30
CA PHE A 203 18.68 0.89 -13.69
C PHE A 203 18.86 1.76 -14.91
N ILE A 204 19.92 2.57 -14.92
CA ILE A 204 20.42 3.29 -16.10
C ILE A 204 21.68 2.58 -16.57
N GLN A 205 21.66 2.05 -17.78
CA GLN A 205 22.76 1.32 -18.39
C GLN A 205 23.77 2.29 -19.05
N SER A 206 24.94 1.78 -19.46
CA SER A 206 26.01 2.58 -20.09
C SER A 206 25.62 3.21 -21.44
N ASP A 207 24.66 2.62 -22.14
CA ASP A 207 24.10 3.14 -23.39
C ASP A 207 22.92 4.14 -23.14
N GLY A 208 22.58 4.38 -21.88
CA GLY A 208 21.46 5.22 -21.48
C GLY A 208 20.10 4.52 -21.55
N LYS A 209 20.05 3.20 -21.79
CA LYS A 209 18.82 2.42 -21.68
C LYS A 209 18.40 2.32 -20.21
N ILE A 210 17.09 2.35 -19.98
CA ILE A 210 16.51 2.25 -18.65
C ILE A 210 15.71 0.95 -18.55
N SER A 211 15.86 0.23 -17.45
CA SER A 211 15.19 -1.06 -17.21
C SER A 211 14.88 -1.27 -15.71
N GLU A 212 13.95 -2.16 -15.40
CA GLU A 212 13.70 -2.59 -14.00
C GLU A 212 14.78 -3.58 -13.52
N ASP A 213 15.35 -4.35 -14.43
CA ASP A 213 16.35 -5.36 -14.14
C ASP A 213 17.69 -5.01 -14.77
N VAL A 214 18.77 -5.49 -14.16
CA VAL A 214 20.09 -5.46 -14.77
C VAL A 214 20.17 -6.63 -15.76
N TYR A 215 20.04 -6.33 -17.05
CA TYR A 215 20.49 -7.25 -18.09
C TYR A 215 21.91 -6.81 -18.49
N GLU A 216 22.91 -7.45 -17.92
CA GLU A 216 24.27 -7.40 -18.50
C GLU A 216 24.31 -8.39 -19.67
N GLU A 217 24.42 -7.87 -20.90
CA GLU A 217 24.88 -8.65 -22.04
C GLU A 217 26.40 -8.77 -22.01
#